data_646992979af781e56418e0fd7248537c
#
_entry.id   646992979af781e56418e0fd7248537c
#
_cell.length_a   1.000
_cell.length_b   1.000
_cell.length_c   1.000
_cell.angle_alpha   90.00
_cell.angle_beta   90.00
_cell.angle_gamma   90.00
#
_symmetry.space_group_name_H-M   'P 1'
#
loop_
_entity.id
_entity.type
_entity.pdbx_description
1 polymer ?
#
loop_
_entity_poly.entity_id
_entity_poly.type
_entity_poly.pdbx_seq_one_letter_code
_entity_poly.pdbx_strand_id
1 'polypeptide(L)'
;MTPISALFFAAGLGTRMAPLTNDRPKPMVNVAGKPLLFHALDLAERLTRVVNVHYKAEQIRDAVPADVHISDETDLLRETGGGLKHALPLLGDGPVFTMNTDAVWRGDNPFDTLRQHWRDDMDGLLLLVSKDNALGHSGQGDFLTDEAGRIRRGAGAIYTGCQIIRTTDLSEVKEQKFSMWELWNRMLARGTLYSVEYNGKWCDVGRPESIAVAEGMLSDDV
;
A
#
# COMPACT_ATOMS: atom_id res chain seq x y z
N MET A 1 13.07 3.60 -15.69
CA MET A 1 13.72 3.99 -14.41
C MET A 1 13.14 3.14 -13.30
N THR A 2 13.99 2.58 -12.42
CA THR A 2 13.56 1.70 -11.31
C THR A 2 13.25 2.52 -10.07
N PRO A 3 12.12 2.28 -9.36
CA PRO A 3 11.80 2.99 -8.12
C PRO A 3 12.84 2.73 -7.01
N ILE A 4 13.20 3.80 -6.28
CA ILE A 4 14.16 3.75 -5.16
C ILE A 4 13.55 4.20 -3.83
N SER A 5 12.29 4.63 -3.84
CA SER A 5 11.56 5.10 -2.66
C SER A 5 10.19 4.45 -2.55
N ALA A 6 9.68 4.36 -1.32
CA ALA A 6 8.37 3.81 -1.00
C ALA A 6 7.62 4.72 -0.03
N LEU A 7 6.35 4.98 -0.32
CA LEU A 7 5.40 5.62 0.58
C LEU A 7 4.52 4.55 1.25
N PHE A 8 4.50 4.56 2.57
CA PHE A 8 3.65 3.71 3.40
C PHE A 8 2.45 4.50 3.90
N PHE A 9 1.25 4.09 3.52
CA PHE A 9 0.02 4.76 3.93
C PHE A 9 -0.37 4.38 5.36
N ALA A 10 -0.13 5.30 6.31
CA ALA A 10 -0.39 5.12 7.74
C ALA A 10 -1.31 6.21 8.35
N ALA A 11 -1.81 7.16 7.54
CA ALA A 11 -2.62 8.29 8.01
C ALA A 11 -4.09 7.95 8.31
N GLY A 12 -4.56 6.74 8.00
CA GLY A 12 -5.96 6.33 8.15
C GLY A 12 -6.45 6.33 9.60
N LEU A 13 -7.72 6.66 9.82
CA LEU A 13 -8.34 6.72 11.16
C LEU A 13 -8.52 5.33 11.82
N GLY A 14 -8.50 4.24 11.06
CA GLY A 14 -8.62 2.88 11.56
C GLY A 14 -9.94 2.53 12.25
N THR A 15 -11.03 3.21 11.95
CA THR A 15 -12.32 3.11 12.66
C THR A 15 -12.91 1.71 12.71
N ARG A 16 -12.68 0.88 11.68
CA ARG A 16 -13.14 -0.52 11.64
C ARG A 16 -12.39 -1.45 12.61
N MET A 17 -11.26 -1.01 13.16
CA MET A 17 -10.45 -1.73 14.13
C MET A 17 -10.79 -1.40 15.59
N ALA A 18 -11.80 -0.54 15.86
CA ALA A 18 -12.23 -0.24 17.21
C ALA A 18 -12.66 -1.54 17.95
N PRO A 19 -12.35 -1.70 19.25
CA PRO A 19 -11.77 -0.69 20.16
C PRO A 19 -10.23 -0.58 20.11
N LEU A 20 -9.51 -1.44 19.37
CA LEU A 20 -8.03 -1.51 19.35
C LEU A 20 -7.37 -0.20 18.90
N THR A 21 -8.10 0.62 18.16
CA THR A 21 -7.62 1.91 17.65
C THR A 21 -8.06 3.12 18.46
N ASN A 22 -8.71 2.91 19.63
CA ASN A 22 -9.09 4.02 20.51
C ASN A 22 -7.88 4.71 21.14
N ASP A 23 -6.82 3.96 21.43
CA ASP A 23 -5.60 4.45 22.11
C ASP A 23 -4.36 4.50 21.19
N ARG A 24 -4.40 3.86 20.01
CA ARG A 24 -3.29 3.79 19.06
C ARG A 24 -3.76 3.89 17.61
N PRO A 25 -2.92 4.35 16.66
CA PRO A 25 -3.27 4.31 15.25
C PRO A 25 -3.22 2.87 14.72
N LYS A 26 -4.04 2.54 13.71
CA LYS A 26 -4.13 1.20 13.13
C LYS A 26 -2.76 0.59 12.74
N PRO A 27 -1.81 1.35 12.13
CA PRO A 27 -0.49 0.81 11.80
C PRO A 27 0.33 0.32 13.01
N MET A 28 -0.05 0.75 14.24
CA MET A 28 0.58 0.31 15.50
C MET A 28 -0.14 -0.85 16.19
N VAL A 29 -1.15 -1.44 15.56
CA VAL A 29 -1.77 -2.68 16.04
C VAL A 29 -0.83 -3.85 15.77
N ASN A 30 -0.62 -4.70 16.78
CA ASN A 30 0.27 -5.85 16.67
C ASN A 30 -0.40 -7.04 15.97
N VAL A 31 0.39 -7.70 15.13
CA VAL A 31 0.14 -9.03 14.54
C VAL A 31 1.40 -9.87 14.77
N ALA A 32 1.29 -11.03 15.35
CA ALA A 32 2.43 -11.89 15.71
C ALA A 32 3.50 -11.15 16.53
N GLY A 33 3.06 -10.31 17.50
CA GLY A 33 3.95 -9.55 18.37
C GLY A 33 4.61 -8.31 17.76
N LYS A 34 4.35 -7.98 16.49
CA LYS A 34 4.99 -6.89 15.75
C LYS A 34 3.93 -5.94 15.17
N PRO A 35 4.08 -4.60 15.29
CA PRO A 35 3.14 -3.66 14.69
C PRO A 35 3.03 -3.82 13.16
N LEU A 36 1.82 -3.65 12.61
CA LEU A 36 1.55 -3.75 11.17
C LEU A 36 2.47 -2.88 10.33
N LEU A 37 2.77 -1.66 10.77
CA LEU A 37 3.71 -0.76 10.10
C LEU A 37 5.09 -1.39 9.91
N PHE A 38 5.60 -2.09 10.92
CA PHE A 38 6.94 -2.68 10.85
C PHE A 38 6.98 -3.94 9.96
N HIS A 39 5.87 -4.69 9.86
CA HIS A 39 5.75 -5.73 8.83
C HIS A 39 5.93 -5.16 7.43
N ALA A 40 5.35 -3.98 7.16
CA ALA A 40 5.49 -3.32 5.86
C ALA A 40 6.90 -2.71 5.66
N LEU A 41 7.45 -2.03 6.67
CA LEU A 41 8.75 -1.36 6.58
C LEU A 41 9.92 -2.33 6.36
N ASP A 42 9.88 -3.52 6.95
CA ASP A 42 10.93 -4.54 6.79
C ASP A 42 11.02 -5.08 5.36
N LEU A 43 9.93 -5.03 4.60
CA LEU A 43 9.94 -5.40 3.18
C LEU A 43 10.73 -4.41 2.31
N ALA A 44 11.01 -3.20 2.82
CA ALA A 44 11.58 -2.08 2.08
C ALA A 44 12.93 -1.58 2.63
N GLU A 45 13.72 -2.40 3.30
CA GLU A 45 14.99 -2.00 3.93
C GLU A 45 15.98 -1.31 2.99
N ARG A 46 15.90 -1.62 1.68
CA ARG A 46 16.80 -1.06 0.65
C ARG A 46 16.25 0.16 -0.07
N LEU A 47 15.10 0.66 0.37
CA LEU A 47 14.43 1.82 -0.22
C LEU A 47 14.48 3.02 0.70
N THR A 48 14.43 4.23 0.15
CA THR A 48 14.05 5.41 0.94
C THR A 48 12.61 5.22 1.40
N ARG A 49 12.42 5.16 2.72
CA ARG A 49 11.11 4.88 3.34
C ARG A 49 10.48 6.17 3.81
N VAL A 50 9.25 6.41 3.35
CA VAL A 50 8.43 7.56 3.76
C VAL A 50 7.12 7.03 4.33
N VAL A 51 6.70 7.50 5.51
CA VAL A 51 5.43 7.13 6.16
C VAL A 51 4.58 8.39 6.29
N ASN A 52 3.35 8.39 5.76
CA ASN A 52 2.43 9.46 6.03
C ASN A 52 1.69 9.25 7.34
N VAL A 53 1.47 10.33 8.10
CA VAL A 53 0.86 10.26 9.42
C VAL A 53 -0.23 11.33 9.61
N HIS A 54 -1.30 10.98 10.33
CA HIS A 54 -2.39 11.89 10.67
C HIS A 54 -2.93 11.58 12.07
N TYR A 55 -3.71 10.50 12.21
CA TYR A 55 -4.31 10.10 13.48
C TYR A 55 -3.24 9.57 14.44
N LYS A 56 -3.15 10.17 15.64
CA LYS A 56 -2.17 9.81 16.68
C LYS A 56 -0.72 9.74 16.13
N ALA A 57 -0.37 10.72 15.30
CA ALA A 57 0.87 10.80 14.55
C ALA A 57 2.13 10.65 15.40
N GLU A 58 2.14 11.18 16.65
CA GLU A 58 3.28 11.11 17.55
C GLU A 58 3.69 9.67 17.88
N GLN A 59 2.72 8.76 18.05
CA GLN A 59 3.03 7.35 18.31
C GLN A 59 3.78 6.67 17.16
N ILE A 60 3.52 7.08 15.91
CA ILE A 60 4.26 6.58 14.75
C ILE A 60 5.64 7.24 14.70
N ARG A 61 5.73 8.57 14.90
CA ARG A 61 7.00 9.30 14.89
C ARG A 61 7.99 8.77 15.91
N ASP A 62 7.50 8.50 17.13
CA ASP A 62 8.34 8.02 18.24
C ASP A 62 8.81 6.56 18.02
N ALA A 63 8.07 5.78 17.22
CA ALA A 63 8.34 4.36 17.03
C ALA A 63 9.21 4.04 15.81
N VAL A 64 9.14 4.85 14.73
CA VAL A 64 9.87 4.52 13.50
C VAL A 64 11.37 4.79 13.62
N PRO A 65 12.21 4.02 12.92
CA PRO A 65 13.65 4.27 12.85
C PRO A 65 13.98 5.67 12.31
N ALA A 66 15.13 6.21 12.70
CA ALA A 66 15.56 7.56 12.34
C ALA A 66 15.80 7.79 10.83
N ASP A 67 15.97 6.73 10.05
CA ASP A 67 16.11 6.75 8.59
C ASP A 67 14.78 6.66 7.84
N VAL A 68 13.66 6.60 8.56
CA VAL A 68 12.31 6.67 7.99
C VAL A 68 11.82 8.10 8.01
N HIS A 69 11.50 8.65 6.84
CA HIS A 69 10.99 10.00 6.70
C HIS A 69 9.49 10.07 7.01
N ILE A 70 9.06 11.14 7.65
CA ILE A 70 7.64 11.38 7.98
C ILE A 70 7.05 12.43 7.04
N SER A 71 5.97 12.05 6.34
CA SER A 71 5.08 12.96 5.62
C SER A 71 3.90 13.31 6.53
N ASP A 72 3.92 14.51 7.09
CA ASP A 72 2.94 14.96 8.10
C ASP A 72 1.65 15.47 7.45
N GLU A 73 0.54 14.81 7.74
CA GLU A 73 -0.81 15.17 7.29
C GLU A 73 -1.73 15.57 8.46
N THR A 74 -1.18 15.96 9.63
CA THR A 74 -1.99 16.30 10.82
C THR A 74 -2.92 17.49 10.60
N ASP A 75 -2.59 18.38 9.66
CA ASP A 75 -3.41 19.52 9.24
C ASP A 75 -4.63 19.10 8.40
N LEU A 76 -4.49 18.07 7.54
CA LEU A 76 -5.52 17.62 6.61
C LEU A 76 -5.32 16.14 6.26
N LEU A 77 -6.32 15.30 6.51
CA LEU A 77 -6.35 13.91 5.99
C LEU A 77 -6.58 13.93 4.47
N ARG A 78 -5.54 13.56 3.69
CA ARG A 78 -5.48 13.80 2.23
C ARG A 78 -5.97 12.64 1.38
N GLU A 79 -6.32 11.50 1.95
CA GLU A 79 -6.54 10.23 1.23
C GLU A 79 -5.27 9.75 0.49
N THR A 80 -5.35 8.67 -0.29
CA THR A 80 -4.15 8.02 -0.86
C THR A 80 -3.47 8.82 -1.95
N GLY A 81 -4.23 9.43 -2.87
CA GLY A 81 -3.67 10.24 -3.94
C GLY A 81 -3.11 11.57 -3.44
N GLY A 82 -3.85 12.26 -2.57
CA GLY A 82 -3.40 13.50 -1.95
C GLY A 82 -2.21 13.29 -1.00
N GLY A 83 -2.19 12.17 -0.27
CA GLY A 83 -1.06 11.77 0.57
C GLY A 83 0.20 11.51 -0.27
N LEU A 84 0.07 10.82 -1.40
CA LEU A 84 1.18 10.65 -2.33
C LEU A 84 1.70 11.99 -2.85
N LYS A 85 0.80 12.89 -3.27
CA LYS A 85 1.17 14.24 -3.73
C LYS A 85 1.91 15.03 -2.65
N HIS A 86 1.45 14.95 -1.41
CA HIS A 86 2.06 15.66 -0.27
C HIS A 86 3.45 15.12 0.08
N ALA A 87 3.67 13.80 -0.08
CA ALA A 87 4.93 13.14 0.21
C ALA A 87 6.00 13.29 -0.87
N LEU A 88 5.66 13.80 -2.08
CA LEU A 88 6.60 13.91 -3.21
C LEU A 88 7.97 14.53 -2.86
N PRO A 89 8.07 15.61 -2.07
CA PRO A 89 9.37 16.20 -1.70
C PRO A 89 10.32 15.24 -0.97
N LEU A 90 9.78 14.18 -0.34
CA LEU A 90 10.55 13.17 0.39
C LEU A 90 10.84 11.92 -0.44
N LEU A 91 10.11 11.71 -1.54
CA LEU A 91 10.19 10.52 -2.38
C LEU A 91 11.21 10.65 -3.52
N GLY A 92 11.58 11.87 -3.88
CA GLY A 92 12.45 12.15 -5.03
C GLY A 92 11.74 12.01 -6.37
N ASP A 93 12.51 12.11 -7.45
CA ASP A 93 12.00 12.08 -8.82
C ASP A 93 11.82 10.65 -9.34
N GLY A 94 10.81 10.46 -10.20
CA GLY A 94 10.56 9.21 -10.91
C GLY A 94 9.39 8.39 -10.36
N PRO A 95 9.27 7.12 -10.79
CA PRO A 95 8.27 6.22 -10.24
C PRO A 95 8.58 5.86 -8.80
N VAL A 96 7.55 5.65 -8.00
CA VAL A 96 7.66 5.30 -6.58
C VAL A 96 6.86 4.05 -6.26
N PHE A 97 7.25 3.33 -5.24
CA PHE A 97 6.38 2.34 -4.61
C PHE A 97 5.38 3.03 -3.68
N THR A 98 4.18 2.49 -3.58
CA THR A 98 3.28 2.77 -2.47
C THR A 98 2.79 1.49 -1.86
N MET A 99 2.57 1.45 -0.53
CA MET A 99 2.06 0.29 0.18
C MET A 99 1.12 0.72 1.30
N ASN A 100 -0.02 0.03 1.41
CA ASN A 100 -0.87 0.12 2.58
C ASN A 100 -0.19 -0.61 3.76
N THR A 101 -0.37 -0.09 4.97
CA THR A 101 0.22 -0.64 6.20
C THR A 101 -0.75 -1.49 7.01
N ASP A 102 -1.79 -2.02 6.39
CA ASP A 102 -2.85 -2.77 7.04
C ASP A 102 -2.95 -4.23 6.57
N ALA A 103 -1.88 -4.74 6.01
CA ALA A 103 -1.79 -6.12 5.57
C ALA A 103 -0.45 -6.76 5.93
N VAL A 104 -0.45 -8.09 6.01
CA VAL A 104 0.76 -8.90 6.16
C VAL A 104 0.90 -9.87 4.98
N TRP A 105 2.13 -10.30 4.73
CA TRP A 105 2.54 -11.02 3.54
C TRP A 105 3.27 -12.31 3.90
N ARG A 106 3.09 -13.34 3.09
CA ARG A 106 3.85 -14.58 3.16
C ARG A 106 4.22 -15.05 1.75
N GLY A 107 5.51 -15.26 1.51
CA GLY A 107 6.07 -15.60 0.21
C GLY A 107 7.15 -14.59 -0.22
N ASP A 108 7.29 -14.38 -1.53
CA ASP A 108 8.27 -13.46 -2.08
C ASP A 108 8.04 -12.02 -1.64
N ASN A 109 9.10 -11.20 -1.67
CA ASN A 109 8.98 -9.78 -1.34
C ASN A 109 8.12 -9.06 -2.42
N PRO A 110 6.99 -8.41 -2.04
CA PRO A 110 6.09 -7.75 -2.98
C PRO A 110 6.75 -6.64 -3.80
N PHE A 111 7.73 -5.93 -3.23
CA PHE A 111 8.49 -4.91 -3.96
C PHE A 111 9.40 -5.52 -5.02
N ASP A 112 10.00 -6.67 -4.76
CA ASP A 112 10.84 -7.36 -5.73
C ASP A 112 9.99 -7.95 -6.87
N THR A 113 8.81 -8.49 -6.56
CA THR A 113 7.84 -8.93 -7.58
C THR A 113 7.46 -7.78 -8.51
N LEU A 114 7.09 -6.64 -7.95
CA LEU A 114 6.76 -5.44 -8.74
C LEU A 114 7.96 -4.97 -9.57
N ARG A 115 9.16 -4.90 -8.98
CA ARG A 115 10.38 -4.42 -9.65
C ARG A 115 10.75 -5.28 -10.85
N GLN A 116 10.59 -6.60 -10.76
CA GLN A 116 10.90 -7.54 -11.85
C GLN A 116 9.96 -7.37 -13.06
N HIS A 117 8.72 -6.91 -12.85
CA HIS A 117 7.71 -6.76 -13.89
C HIS A 117 7.50 -5.32 -14.36
N TRP A 118 8.16 -4.35 -13.71
CA TRP A 118 8.07 -2.94 -14.09
C TRP A 118 8.73 -2.65 -15.43
N ARG A 119 8.05 -1.93 -16.32
CA ARG A 119 8.54 -1.51 -17.64
C ARG A 119 8.36 -0.01 -17.85
N ASP A 120 9.09 0.54 -18.81
CA ASP A 120 9.07 1.98 -19.08
C ASP A 120 7.79 2.46 -19.79
N ASP A 121 7.01 1.56 -20.39
CA ASP A 121 5.70 1.83 -21.00
C ASP A 121 4.54 1.89 -19.98
N MET A 122 4.80 1.62 -18.72
CA MET A 122 3.81 1.63 -17.64
C MET A 122 3.79 2.98 -16.93
N ASP A 123 2.58 3.50 -16.63
CA ASP A 123 2.39 4.59 -15.67
C ASP A 123 2.05 4.04 -14.28
N GLY A 124 1.46 2.84 -14.20
CA GLY A 124 1.21 2.15 -12.95
C GLY A 124 1.28 0.63 -13.11
N LEU A 125 1.79 -0.05 -12.08
CA LEU A 125 1.81 -1.51 -11.96
C LEU A 125 1.29 -1.88 -10.58
N LEU A 126 0.09 -2.47 -10.53
CA LEU A 126 -0.58 -2.90 -9.31
C LEU A 126 -0.23 -4.36 -8.99
N LEU A 127 0.06 -4.65 -7.72
CA LEU A 127 0.20 -6.01 -7.25
C LEU A 127 -1.18 -6.54 -6.87
N LEU A 128 -1.65 -7.54 -7.59
CA LEU A 128 -2.93 -8.19 -7.36
C LEU A 128 -2.70 -9.57 -6.75
N VAL A 129 -3.68 -10.06 -6.02
CA VAL A 129 -3.69 -11.42 -5.47
C VAL A 129 -4.99 -12.13 -5.85
N SER A 130 -4.92 -13.44 -6.11
CA SER A 130 -6.11 -14.25 -6.34
C SER A 130 -6.98 -14.31 -5.06
N LYS A 131 -8.27 -14.59 -5.22
CA LYS A 131 -9.18 -14.71 -4.05
C LYS A 131 -8.76 -15.81 -3.09
N ASP A 132 -8.19 -16.90 -3.60
CA ASP A 132 -7.74 -18.04 -2.79
C ASP A 132 -6.53 -17.71 -1.92
N ASN A 133 -5.72 -16.74 -2.34
CA ASN A 133 -4.55 -16.26 -1.63
C ASN A 133 -4.79 -14.99 -0.81
N ALA A 134 -6.00 -14.40 -0.88
CA ALA A 134 -6.41 -13.21 -0.13
C ALA A 134 -7.16 -13.59 1.14
N LEU A 135 -6.48 -13.56 2.28
CA LEU A 135 -7.07 -13.84 3.59
C LEU A 135 -7.57 -12.54 4.24
N GLY A 136 -8.56 -12.65 5.12
CA GLY A 136 -9.12 -11.49 5.83
C GLY A 136 -9.95 -10.55 4.93
N HIS A 137 -10.04 -10.82 3.63
CA HIS A 137 -10.74 -10.02 2.64
C HIS A 137 -12.09 -10.65 2.27
N SER A 138 -13.15 -9.84 2.13
CA SER A 138 -14.51 -10.31 1.81
C SER A 138 -15.07 -9.71 0.51
N GLY A 139 -14.25 -9.01 -0.27
CA GLY A 139 -14.66 -8.33 -1.50
C GLY A 139 -14.85 -9.28 -2.69
N GLN A 140 -15.57 -8.79 -3.72
CA GLN A 140 -15.78 -9.52 -4.97
C GLN A 140 -14.56 -9.49 -5.90
N GLY A 141 -13.47 -8.77 -5.51
CA GLY A 141 -12.32 -8.45 -6.33
C GLY A 141 -12.43 -7.07 -6.97
N ASP A 142 -11.33 -6.54 -7.44
CA ASP A 142 -11.19 -5.14 -7.87
C ASP A 142 -10.93 -5.01 -9.37
N PHE A 143 -10.13 -5.93 -9.93
CA PHE A 143 -9.63 -5.83 -11.30
C PHE A 143 -9.64 -7.16 -12.05
N LEU A 144 -9.87 -7.04 -13.35
CA LEU A 144 -9.66 -8.08 -14.35
C LEU A 144 -8.42 -7.71 -15.16
N THR A 145 -7.56 -8.69 -15.45
CA THR A 145 -6.31 -8.52 -16.20
C THR A 145 -6.44 -9.19 -17.56
N ASP A 146 -6.00 -8.53 -18.64
CA ASP A 146 -5.92 -9.10 -19.98
C ASP A 146 -4.58 -9.86 -20.20
N GLU A 147 -4.44 -10.51 -21.35
CA GLU A 147 -3.22 -11.28 -21.72
C GLU A 147 -1.95 -10.40 -21.80
N ALA A 148 -2.10 -9.10 -22.01
CA ALA A 148 -0.99 -8.14 -22.02
C ALA A 148 -0.65 -7.59 -20.62
N GLY A 149 -1.40 -8.00 -19.60
CA GLY A 149 -1.24 -7.51 -18.23
C GLY A 149 -1.94 -6.17 -17.94
N ARG A 150 -2.71 -5.61 -18.90
CA ARG A 150 -3.50 -4.40 -18.67
C ARG A 150 -4.71 -4.71 -17.83
N ILE A 151 -5.12 -3.77 -16.99
CA ILE A 151 -6.24 -3.98 -16.08
C ILE A 151 -7.46 -3.15 -16.45
N ARG A 152 -8.62 -3.64 -16.04
CA ARG A 152 -9.90 -2.92 -16.02
C ARG A 152 -10.64 -3.24 -14.74
N ARG A 153 -11.52 -2.36 -14.30
CA ARG A 153 -12.39 -2.62 -13.13
C ARG A 153 -13.25 -3.86 -13.35
N GLY A 154 -13.39 -4.68 -12.32
CA GLY A 154 -14.25 -5.86 -12.37
C GLY A 154 -14.00 -6.82 -11.22
N ALA A 155 -14.93 -7.76 -11.02
CA ALA A 155 -14.87 -8.78 -9.98
C ALA A 155 -13.86 -9.88 -10.34
N GLY A 156 -12.57 -9.59 -10.23
CA GLY A 156 -11.47 -10.48 -10.53
C GLY A 156 -10.50 -10.64 -9.36
N ALA A 157 -9.23 -10.33 -9.58
CA ALA A 157 -8.21 -10.32 -8.53
C ALA A 157 -8.35 -9.11 -7.60
N ILE A 158 -7.77 -9.22 -6.43
CA ILE A 158 -7.86 -8.24 -5.34
C ILE A 158 -6.61 -7.37 -5.35
N TYR A 159 -6.75 -6.05 -5.23
CA TYR A 159 -5.64 -5.15 -5.08
C TYR A 159 -5.08 -5.21 -3.65
N THR A 160 -3.82 -5.53 -3.54
CA THR A 160 -3.14 -5.77 -2.26
C THR A 160 -2.78 -4.49 -1.49
N GLY A 161 -2.99 -3.32 -2.08
CA GLY A 161 -2.50 -2.06 -1.52
C GLY A 161 -1.04 -1.76 -1.87
N CYS A 162 -0.36 -2.61 -2.67
CA CYS A 162 1.03 -2.41 -3.09
C CYS A 162 1.13 -2.16 -4.60
N GLN A 163 1.89 -1.16 -5.02
CA GLN A 163 2.05 -0.80 -6.44
C GLN A 163 3.35 -0.02 -6.71
N ILE A 164 3.74 0.04 -7.99
CA ILE A 164 4.60 1.10 -8.53
C ILE A 164 3.72 2.09 -9.27
N ILE A 165 3.99 3.39 -9.13
CA ILE A 165 3.23 4.45 -9.81
C ILE A 165 4.15 5.59 -10.26
N ARG A 166 3.94 6.10 -11.49
CA ARG A 166 4.52 7.37 -11.93
C ARG A 166 3.78 8.53 -11.32
N THR A 167 4.52 9.54 -10.93
CA THR A 167 3.99 10.71 -10.21
C THR A 167 3.74 11.93 -11.10
N THR A 168 4.00 11.82 -12.40
CA THR A 168 3.89 12.93 -13.37
C THR A 168 2.51 13.57 -13.41
N ASP A 169 1.44 12.77 -13.36
CA ASP A 169 0.06 13.29 -13.40
C ASP A 169 -0.34 14.07 -12.13
N LEU A 170 0.42 13.94 -11.04
CA LEU A 170 0.11 14.64 -9.78
C LEU A 170 0.19 16.15 -9.89
N SER A 171 1.02 16.67 -10.80
CA SER A 171 1.13 18.12 -11.06
C SER A 171 -0.17 18.72 -11.64
N GLU A 172 -0.99 17.92 -12.31
CA GLU A 172 -2.25 18.33 -12.93
C GLU A 172 -3.44 18.29 -11.98
N VAL A 173 -3.33 17.56 -10.84
CA VAL A 173 -4.39 17.48 -9.84
C VAL A 173 -4.29 18.70 -8.92
N LYS A 174 -5.30 19.55 -8.90
CA LYS A 174 -5.30 20.80 -8.09
C LYS A 174 -5.66 20.54 -6.64
N GLU A 175 -6.47 19.55 -6.39
CA GLU A 175 -6.98 19.16 -5.09
C GLU A 175 -5.83 18.70 -4.17
N GLN A 176 -5.98 18.96 -2.88
CA GLN A 176 -5.08 18.46 -1.83
C GLN A 176 -5.57 17.13 -1.25
N LYS A 177 -6.87 16.86 -1.35
CA LYS A 177 -7.51 15.65 -0.83
C LYS A 177 -8.20 14.93 -1.97
N PHE A 178 -7.66 13.76 -2.36
CA PHE A 178 -8.23 12.91 -3.39
C PHE A 178 -7.71 11.48 -3.29
N SER A 179 -8.51 10.54 -3.79
CA SER A 179 -8.16 9.12 -3.83
C SER A 179 -7.18 8.81 -4.94
N MET A 180 -6.41 7.73 -4.81
CA MET A 180 -5.57 7.16 -5.87
C MET A 180 -6.34 6.87 -7.17
N TRP A 181 -7.66 6.70 -7.08
CA TRP A 181 -8.53 6.52 -8.25
C TRP A 181 -8.47 7.67 -9.25
N GLU A 182 -8.12 8.88 -8.83
CA GLU A 182 -7.94 10.01 -9.75
C GLU A 182 -6.80 9.74 -10.74
N LEU A 183 -5.69 9.17 -10.27
CA LEU A 183 -4.56 8.78 -11.11
C LEU A 183 -4.86 7.53 -11.92
N TRP A 184 -5.41 6.50 -11.28
CA TRP A 184 -5.73 5.25 -11.96
C TRP A 184 -6.74 5.43 -13.10
N ASN A 185 -7.75 6.30 -12.96
CA ASN A 185 -8.69 6.60 -14.04
C ASN A 185 -7.99 7.18 -15.28
N ARG A 186 -7.00 8.06 -15.08
CA ARG A 186 -6.20 8.63 -16.18
C ARG A 186 -5.36 7.54 -16.85
N MET A 187 -4.70 6.70 -16.07
CA MET A 187 -3.88 5.59 -16.56
C MET A 187 -4.72 4.53 -17.28
N LEU A 188 -5.91 4.19 -16.74
CA LEU A 188 -6.87 3.28 -17.40
C LEU A 188 -7.32 3.84 -18.77
N ALA A 189 -7.62 5.13 -18.85
CA ALA A 189 -8.02 5.77 -20.10
C ALA A 189 -6.90 5.75 -21.16
N ARG A 190 -5.63 5.81 -20.74
CA ARG A 190 -4.46 5.70 -21.63
C ARG A 190 -4.02 4.26 -21.91
N GLY A 191 -4.55 3.26 -21.19
CA GLY A 191 -4.12 1.86 -21.27
C GLY A 191 -2.71 1.63 -20.71
N THR A 192 -2.27 2.45 -19.75
CA THR A 192 -0.93 2.42 -19.15
C THR A 192 -0.93 1.92 -17.70
N LEU A 193 -2.07 1.41 -17.20
CA LEU A 193 -2.21 0.75 -15.91
C LEU A 193 -2.20 -0.77 -16.07
N TYR A 194 -1.25 -1.41 -15.43
CA TYR A 194 -0.99 -2.85 -15.52
C TYR A 194 -1.07 -3.51 -14.15
N SER A 195 -1.05 -4.83 -14.15
CA SER A 195 -0.92 -5.63 -12.94
C SER A 195 0.09 -6.76 -13.09
N VAL A 196 0.54 -7.25 -11.94
CA VAL A 196 1.22 -8.53 -11.78
C VAL A 196 0.56 -9.29 -10.64
N GLU A 197 0.45 -10.61 -10.77
CA GLU A 197 -0.11 -11.46 -9.72
C GLU A 197 0.95 -11.79 -8.67
N TYR A 198 0.56 -11.69 -7.41
CA TYR A 198 1.34 -12.14 -6.27
C TYR A 198 1.01 -13.60 -5.98
N ASN A 199 2.02 -14.47 -6.08
CA ASN A 199 1.85 -15.92 -5.92
C ASN A 199 1.89 -16.38 -4.44
N GLY A 200 2.26 -15.49 -3.51
CA GLY A 200 2.23 -15.75 -2.08
C GLY A 200 0.84 -15.52 -1.47
N LYS A 201 0.76 -15.62 -0.14
CA LYS A 201 -0.45 -15.30 0.64
C LYS A 201 -0.40 -13.85 1.13
N TRP A 202 -1.54 -13.19 1.09
CA TRP A 202 -1.74 -11.83 1.59
C TRP A 202 -2.95 -11.81 2.52
N CYS A 203 -2.82 -11.14 3.67
CA CYS A 203 -3.93 -11.00 4.63
C CYS A 203 -4.23 -9.53 4.92
N ASP A 204 -5.47 -9.11 4.62
CA ASP A 204 -6.01 -7.80 5.02
C ASP A 204 -6.36 -7.83 6.51
N VAL A 205 -5.71 -6.96 7.29
CA VAL A 205 -5.98 -6.76 8.71
C VAL A 205 -6.88 -5.53 8.88
N GLY A 206 -8.02 -5.55 8.20
CA GLY A 206 -8.99 -4.45 8.19
C GLY A 206 -9.92 -4.43 9.40
N ARG A 207 -9.99 -5.53 10.17
CA ARG A 207 -10.87 -5.72 11.34
C ARG A 207 -10.17 -6.53 12.41
N PRO A 208 -10.60 -6.46 13.70
CA PRO A 208 -9.99 -7.22 14.80
C PRO A 208 -9.92 -8.73 14.54
N GLU A 209 -10.95 -9.31 13.92
CA GLU A 209 -11.01 -10.75 13.62
C GLU A 209 -9.92 -11.20 12.64
N SER A 210 -9.47 -10.31 11.76
CA SER A 210 -8.42 -10.61 10.79
C SER A 210 -7.04 -10.78 11.45
N ILE A 211 -6.84 -10.35 12.70
CA ILE A 211 -5.56 -10.51 13.41
C ILE A 211 -5.23 -12.00 13.56
N ALA A 212 -6.17 -12.79 14.09
CA ALA A 212 -5.95 -14.23 14.27
C ALA A 212 -5.71 -14.96 12.94
N VAL A 213 -6.38 -14.52 11.86
CA VAL A 213 -6.18 -15.07 10.51
C VAL A 213 -4.76 -14.76 10.02
N ALA A 214 -4.31 -13.50 10.21
CA ALA A 214 -2.97 -13.06 9.83
C ALA A 214 -1.87 -13.80 10.63
N GLU A 215 -2.07 -13.99 11.94
CA GLU A 215 -1.14 -14.72 12.81
C GLU A 215 -1.07 -16.18 12.41
N GLY A 216 -2.20 -16.84 12.13
CA GLY A 216 -2.24 -18.19 11.59
C GLY A 216 -1.47 -18.31 10.28
N MET A 217 -1.68 -17.36 9.33
CA MET A 217 -0.95 -17.35 8.07
C MET A 217 0.57 -17.23 8.27
N LEU A 218 1.02 -16.42 9.22
CA LEU A 218 2.45 -16.19 9.48
C LEU A 218 3.11 -17.33 10.24
N SER A 219 2.35 -18.08 11.08
CA SER A 219 2.86 -19.18 11.92
C SER A 219 2.86 -20.55 11.23
N ASP A 220 2.12 -20.73 10.13
CA ASP A 220 2.13 -21.98 9.37
C ASP A 220 3.53 -22.21 8.79
N ASP A 221 4.43 -22.80 9.57
CA ASP A 221 5.66 -23.41 9.10
C ASP A 221 5.29 -24.66 8.27
N VAL A 222 5.63 -24.65 7.01
CA VAL A 222 5.66 -25.84 6.15
C VAL A 222 7.07 -26.31 6.04
#